data_e7fd936382ce94c8dc2e4beb5b6ea8e5
#
_entry.id   e7fd936382ce94c8dc2e4beb5b6ea8e5
#
_cell.length_a   1.000
_cell.length_b   1.000
_cell.length_c   1.000
_cell.angle_alpha   90.00
_cell.angle_beta   90.00
_cell.angle_gamma   90.00
#
_symmetry.space_group_name_H-M   'P 1'
#
loop_
_entity.id
_entity.type
_entity.pdbx_description
1 polymer ?
#
loop_
_entity_poly.entity_id
_entity_poly.type
_entity_poly.pdbx_seq_one_letter_code
_entity_poly.pdbx_strand_id
1 'polypeptide(L)'
;SENRHLVLDSRIIGETVASKLTLGEITKHPQNPLFGEDKPWEPRFDNVYANVIYDESDELYKCWYNPFIIDERVTSTPPEKQNPTVLNYMDAKPDHREMGLCYAVSTDGIHWEKPDLGLLEFGGNKRNNILMRHVHGAGVFKDDRETNPARRYKMLFCGEPQMTVAFSADGLNWSRLIPIPEIEAHGTHANVFWAPDLGKYVGFTRQHARRGSDSIRQVTRTESPDFVHWTQDKSVLEGPTPRLQTHDMIVFPTCGIYLGLLGMMVHPEDSRFRVKQHVELTWSIDTVTWNHVQAGTPLIGHSPARSETYGAMPYDWGTIFASAPVFRDNEIQLYYGAGDWHFFNWRKGYLALATLRPDGWAGYEPISAETPGVITTTPLTFLGDTVGVTADVRNGGSVRVSILDGAGNIQAASDPITDTITDGRVKWSKSQDVVGLRGEKIRLRFQLRNAKLYSFQIRREL
;
A
#
# COMPACT_ATOMS: atom_id res chain seq x y z
N SER A 1 13.86 11.58 4.73
CA SER A 1 15.04 11.98 5.53
C SER A 1 16.02 10.80 5.59
N GLU A 2 17.25 11.02 5.15
CA GLU A 2 18.29 9.98 4.98
C GLU A 2 18.69 9.23 6.27
N ASN A 3 18.28 9.71 7.45
CA ASN A 3 18.69 9.17 8.75
C ASN A 3 17.52 8.66 9.62
N ARG A 4 16.34 8.48 9.03
CA ARG A 4 15.18 7.91 9.73
C ARG A 4 15.15 6.40 9.54
N HIS A 5 14.90 5.67 10.61
CA HIS A 5 14.87 4.22 10.64
C HIS A 5 13.53 3.73 11.17
N LEU A 6 12.80 2.96 10.36
CA LEU A 6 11.63 2.21 10.84
C LEU A 6 12.10 0.96 11.58
N VAL A 7 11.62 0.75 12.81
CA VAL A 7 12.07 -0.39 13.62
C VAL A 7 11.63 -1.76 13.10
N LEU A 8 10.75 -1.80 12.11
CA LEU A 8 10.39 -3.05 11.41
C LEU A 8 11.54 -3.60 10.55
N ASP A 9 12.52 -2.77 10.20
CA ASP A 9 13.74 -3.21 9.52
C ASP A 9 14.61 -4.01 10.48
N SER A 10 14.58 -5.33 10.35
CA SER A 10 15.30 -6.23 11.26
C SER A 10 16.83 -6.08 11.19
N ARG A 11 17.39 -5.45 10.15
CA ARG A 11 18.84 -5.24 10.01
C ARG A 11 19.39 -4.24 11.04
N ILE A 12 18.55 -3.29 11.46
CA ILE A 12 18.95 -2.28 12.45
C ILE A 12 18.69 -2.72 13.89
N ILE A 13 18.02 -3.85 14.09
CA ILE A 13 17.72 -4.40 15.41
C ILE A 13 18.72 -5.49 15.76
N GLY A 14 19.52 -5.24 16.80
CA GLY A 14 20.53 -6.19 17.26
C GLY A 14 20.02 -7.15 18.33
N GLU A 15 19.17 -6.66 19.24
CA GLU A 15 18.66 -7.45 20.36
C GLU A 15 17.26 -6.99 20.76
N THR A 16 16.41 -7.94 21.14
CA THR A 16 15.10 -7.67 21.72
C THR A 16 14.91 -8.51 22.98
N VAL A 17 14.41 -7.90 24.06
CA VAL A 17 14.08 -8.59 25.32
C VAL A 17 12.66 -8.21 25.70
N ALA A 18 11.82 -9.22 25.97
CA ALA A 18 10.42 -9.04 26.35
C ALA A 18 9.62 -8.09 25.43
N SER A 19 9.99 -8.05 24.15
CA SER A 19 9.40 -7.19 23.11
C SER A 19 8.94 -8.01 21.92
N LYS A 20 7.90 -7.56 21.26
CA LYS A 20 7.39 -8.13 20.00
C LYS A 20 7.14 -7.04 18.97
N LEU A 21 7.40 -7.35 17.72
CA LEU A 21 7.02 -6.51 16.58
C LEU A 21 5.54 -6.77 16.25
N THR A 22 4.73 -5.72 16.17
CA THR A 22 3.32 -5.80 15.79
C THR A 22 2.98 -4.74 14.74
N LEU A 23 1.97 -5.02 13.92
CA LEU A 23 1.47 -4.07 12.93
C LEU A 23 0.98 -2.78 13.58
N GLY A 24 1.04 -1.69 12.83
CA GLY A 24 0.40 -0.45 13.20
C GLY A 24 -1.12 -0.54 13.22
N GLU A 25 -1.75 0.38 13.91
CA GLU A 25 -3.21 0.44 14.00
C GLU A 25 -3.74 1.41 12.96
N ILE A 26 -4.45 0.89 11.96
CA ILE A 26 -5.17 1.72 10.99
C ILE A 26 -6.49 2.20 11.58
N THR A 27 -6.93 3.36 11.13
CA THR A 27 -8.29 3.87 11.40
C THR A 27 -9.03 4.02 10.07
N LYS A 28 -10.11 3.26 9.89
CA LYS A 28 -10.98 3.42 8.72
C LYS A 28 -11.78 4.71 8.84
N HIS A 29 -11.82 5.48 7.75
CA HIS A 29 -12.49 6.78 7.76
C HIS A 29 -13.99 6.63 8.00
N PRO A 30 -14.61 7.46 8.88
CA PRO A 30 -16.03 7.29 9.25
C PRO A 30 -17.01 7.56 8.10
N GLN A 31 -16.60 8.27 7.05
CA GLN A 31 -17.42 8.53 5.86
C GLN A 31 -17.27 7.48 4.76
N ASN A 32 -16.53 6.37 5.04
CA ASN A 32 -16.48 5.27 4.08
C ASN A 32 -17.87 4.63 3.83
N PRO A 33 -18.12 4.17 2.61
CA PRO A 33 -17.27 4.28 1.42
C PRO A 33 -17.30 5.69 0.83
N LEU A 34 -16.19 6.15 0.24
CA LEU A 34 -16.06 7.50 -0.31
C LEU A 34 -16.85 7.68 -1.60
N PHE A 35 -16.80 6.70 -2.48
CA PHE A 35 -17.70 6.57 -3.64
C PHE A 35 -17.84 5.10 -4.08
N GLY A 36 -18.89 4.81 -4.85
CA GLY A 36 -19.16 3.52 -5.43
C GLY A 36 -19.52 3.63 -6.91
N GLU A 37 -20.19 2.58 -7.42
CA GLU A 37 -20.69 2.46 -8.79
C GLU A 37 -21.94 3.37 -8.95
N ASP A 38 -21.74 4.62 -9.38
CA ASP A 38 -22.82 5.62 -9.47
C ASP A 38 -23.01 6.25 -10.87
N LYS A 39 -22.24 5.77 -11.87
CA LYS A 39 -22.35 6.23 -13.25
C LYS A 39 -22.83 5.12 -14.19
N PRO A 40 -23.52 5.47 -15.29
CA PRO A 40 -24.00 4.47 -16.27
C PRO A 40 -22.88 3.63 -16.90
N TRP A 41 -21.65 4.15 -16.93
CA TRP A 41 -20.45 3.44 -17.41
C TRP A 41 -19.66 2.75 -16.29
N GLU A 42 -20.26 2.53 -15.14
CA GLU A 42 -19.69 1.81 -14.01
C GLU A 42 -20.57 0.65 -13.58
N PRO A 43 -20.96 -0.27 -14.48
CA PRO A 43 -21.81 -1.41 -14.09
C PRO A 43 -21.16 -2.28 -13.02
N ARG A 44 -19.81 -2.29 -12.95
CA ARG A 44 -19.05 -3.02 -11.95
C ARG A 44 -17.68 -2.39 -11.73
N PHE A 45 -17.34 -2.08 -10.50
CA PHE A 45 -15.96 -1.68 -10.16
C PHE A 45 -14.99 -2.86 -10.14
N ASP A 46 -15.47 -4.03 -9.77
CA ASP A 46 -14.63 -5.20 -9.50
C ASP A 46 -13.58 -4.89 -8.40
N ASN A 47 -12.32 -4.66 -8.78
CA ASN A 47 -11.24 -4.43 -7.82
C ASN A 47 -10.91 -2.93 -7.62
N VAL A 48 -11.51 -2.05 -8.41
CA VAL A 48 -11.26 -0.59 -8.45
C VAL A 48 -9.86 -0.24 -8.95
N TYR A 49 -8.80 -0.88 -8.42
CA TYR A 49 -7.39 -0.59 -8.75
C TYR A 49 -7.10 0.91 -8.77
N ALA A 50 -7.42 1.57 -7.67
CA ALA A 50 -7.27 3.02 -7.54
C ALA A 50 -5.81 3.42 -7.38
N ASN A 51 -5.45 4.55 -8.02
CA ASN A 51 -4.18 5.24 -7.82
C ASN A 51 -4.53 6.66 -7.35
N VAL A 52 -4.27 6.96 -6.11
CA VAL A 52 -4.56 8.27 -5.53
C VAL A 52 -3.25 8.99 -5.24
N ILE A 53 -3.16 10.23 -5.67
CA ILE A 53 -2.08 11.15 -5.32
C ILE A 53 -2.65 12.46 -4.80
N TYR A 54 -1.91 13.16 -3.96
CA TYR A 54 -2.12 14.58 -3.71
C TYR A 54 -1.14 15.35 -4.57
N ASP A 55 -1.64 16.17 -5.48
CA ASP A 55 -0.83 17.00 -6.35
C ASP A 55 -0.64 18.38 -5.71
N GLU A 56 0.55 18.62 -5.15
CA GLU A 56 0.91 19.87 -4.47
C GLU A 56 0.80 21.09 -5.40
N SER A 57 1.00 20.93 -6.72
CA SER A 57 0.95 22.06 -7.65
C SER A 57 -0.48 22.52 -7.93
N ASP A 58 -1.44 21.61 -7.85
CA ASP A 58 -2.85 21.90 -8.10
C ASP A 58 -3.65 21.97 -6.80
N GLU A 59 -3.04 21.58 -5.66
CA GLU A 59 -3.67 21.46 -4.33
C GLU A 59 -4.89 20.53 -4.36
N LEU A 60 -4.80 19.44 -5.16
CA LEU A 60 -5.90 18.50 -5.40
C LEU A 60 -5.48 17.05 -5.19
N TYR A 61 -6.39 16.28 -4.66
CA TYR A 61 -6.34 14.82 -4.76
C TYR A 61 -6.83 14.40 -6.13
N LYS A 62 -6.08 13.51 -6.79
CA LYS A 62 -6.38 12.93 -8.09
C LYS A 62 -6.45 11.41 -7.96
N CYS A 63 -7.46 10.81 -8.55
CA CYS A 63 -7.67 9.36 -8.52
C CYS A 63 -7.89 8.82 -9.92
N TRP A 64 -7.04 7.89 -10.34
CA TRP A 64 -7.25 7.05 -11.52
C TRP A 64 -7.72 5.69 -11.04
N TYR A 65 -8.79 5.16 -11.63
CA TYR A 65 -9.37 3.88 -11.22
C TYR A 65 -9.90 3.10 -12.43
N ASN A 66 -9.98 1.78 -12.29
CA ASN A 66 -10.36 0.87 -13.36
C ASN A 66 -11.69 0.17 -13.08
N PRO A 67 -12.84 0.69 -13.53
CA PRO A 67 -14.09 -0.05 -13.58
C PRO A 67 -14.13 -0.97 -14.80
N PHE A 68 -14.99 -2.00 -14.77
CA PHE A 68 -15.58 -2.50 -16.00
C PHE A 68 -16.53 -1.42 -16.52
N ILE A 69 -16.19 -0.82 -17.66
CA ILE A 69 -17.07 0.15 -18.34
C ILE A 69 -18.13 -0.56 -19.20
N ILE A 70 -17.90 -1.82 -19.54
CA ILE A 70 -18.87 -2.76 -20.07
C ILE A 70 -18.79 -4.02 -19.20
N ASP A 71 -19.94 -4.47 -18.72
CA ASP A 71 -20.12 -5.77 -18.07
C ASP A 71 -21.51 -6.30 -18.39
N GLU A 72 -21.61 -7.12 -19.45
CA GLU A 72 -22.89 -7.67 -19.89
C GLU A 72 -23.47 -8.67 -18.89
N ARG A 73 -22.63 -9.32 -18.05
CA ARG A 73 -23.14 -10.15 -16.96
C ARG A 73 -24.00 -9.34 -15.99
N VAL A 74 -23.54 -8.13 -15.64
CA VAL A 74 -24.28 -7.23 -14.74
C VAL A 74 -25.48 -6.62 -15.44
N THR A 75 -25.29 -6.04 -16.64
CA THR A 75 -26.35 -5.27 -17.31
C THR A 75 -27.47 -6.14 -17.86
N SER A 76 -27.21 -7.42 -18.15
CA SER A 76 -28.23 -8.37 -18.68
C SER A 76 -28.85 -9.28 -17.63
N THR A 77 -28.31 -9.32 -16.41
CA THR A 77 -28.87 -10.14 -15.33
C THR A 77 -29.80 -9.29 -14.47
N PRO A 78 -31.10 -9.69 -14.37
CA PRO A 78 -32.07 -9.00 -13.52
C PRO A 78 -31.57 -8.91 -12.06
N PRO A 79 -31.80 -7.79 -11.36
CA PRO A 79 -31.29 -7.56 -10.00
C PRO A 79 -31.59 -8.67 -8.99
N GLU A 80 -32.79 -9.26 -9.07
CA GLU A 80 -33.21 -10.37 -8.20
C GLU A 80 -32.42 -11.67 -8.43
N LYS A 81 -31.76 -11.80 -9.58
CA LYS A 81 -30.85 -12.92 -9.91
C LYS A 81 -29.39 -12.62 -9.64
N GLN A 82 -29.05 -11.35 -9.36
CA GLN A 82 -27.70 -10.96 -8.97
C GLN A 82 -27.40 -11.34 -7.51
N ASN A 83 -27.60 -12.61 -7.20
CA ASN A 83 -27.46 -13.18 -5.87
C ASN A 83 -26.77 -14.54 -6.00
N PRO A 84 -25.68 -14.82 -5.23
CA PRO A 84 -24.94 -16.08 -5.31
C PRO A 84 -25.77 -17.32 -4.92
N THR A 85 -26.92 -17.16 -4.27
CA THR A 85 -27.84 -18.29 -3.99
C THR A 85 -28.73 -18.64 -5.20
N VAL A 86 -28.83 -17.77 -6.19
CA VAL A 86 -29.65 -17.95 -7.38
C VAL A 86 -28.81 -18.19 -8.62
N LEU A 87 -27.76 -17.36 -8.80
CA LEU A 87 -26.84 -17.42 -9.94
C LEU A 87 -25.47 -16.91 -9.50
N ASN A 88 -24.40 -17.64 -9.83
CA ASN A 88 -23.06 -17.13 -9.62
C ASN A 88 -22.68 -16.10 -10.68
N TYR A 89 -21.97 -15.04 -10.31
CA TYR A 89 -21.51 -14.04 -11.26
C TYR A 89 -20.64 -14.65 -12.38
N MET A 90 -19.78 -15.60 -12.06
CA MET A 90 -18.90 -16.23 -13.05
C MET A 90 -19.67 -17.07 -14.09
N ASP A 91 -20.87 -17.53 -13.75
CA ASP A 91 -21.73 -18.32 -14.62
C ASP A 91 -22.71 -17.47 -15.43
N ALA A 92 -22.87 -16.18 -15.10
CA ALA A 92 -23.78 -15.27 -15.77
C ALA A 92 -23.36 -15.02 -17.24
N LYS A 93 -24.36 -14.92 -18.12
CA LYS A 93 -24.21 -14.70 -19.55
C LYS A 93 -25.13 -13.56 -20.02
N PRO A 94 -24.78 -12.83 -21.08
CA PRO A 94 -23.49 -12.88 -21.81
C PRO A 94 -22.31 -12.46 -20.92
N ASP A 95 -21.10 -12.82 -21.35
CA ASP A 95 -19.88 -12.61 -20.53
C ASP A 95 -18.90 -11.59 -21.12
N HIS A 96 -19.32 -10.78 -22.07
CA HIS A 96 -18.51 -9.69 -22.60
C HIS A 96 -18.27 -8.62 -21.54
N ARG A 97 -16.99 -8.29 -21.32
CA ARG A 97 -16.54 -7.30 -20.34
C ARG A 97 -15.38 -6.48 -20.90
N GLU A 98 -15.36 -5.22 -20.55
CA GLU A 98 -14.27 -4.32 -20.92
C GLU A 98 -13.93 -3.41 -19.74
N MET A 99 -12.66 -3.36 -19.35
CA MET A 99 -12.20 -2.38 -18.38
C MET A 99 -11.76 -1.09 -19.06
N GLY A 100 -12.02 0.02 -18.37
CA GLY A 100 -11.53 1.34 -18.76
C GLY A 100 -10.69 1.97 -17.66
N LEU A 101 -10.07 3.10 -17.98
CA LEU A 101 -9.45 3.99 -17.02
C LEU A 101 -10.35 5.21 -16.83
N CYS A 102 -10.79 5.44 -15.62
CA CYS A 102 -11.60 6.60 -15.22
C CYS A 102 -10.85 7.52 -14.27
N TYR A 103 -11.35 8.73 -14.11
CA TYR A 103 -10.72 9.77 -13.28
C TYR A 103 -11.72 10.38 -12.31
N ALA A 104 -11.26 10.64 -11.09
CA ALA A 104 -11.98 11.42 -10.09
C ALA A 104 -11.04 12.41 -9.41
N VAL A 105 -11.59 13.48 -8.86
CA VAL A 105 -10.84 14.56 -8.21
C VAL A 105 -11.52 14.98 -6.91
N SER A 106 -10.71 15.43 -5.94
CA SER A 106 -11.20 15.91 -4.66
C SER A 106 -10.30 17.03 -4.11
N THR A 107 -10.89 17.99 -3.41
CA THR A 107 -10.14 19.05 -2.69
C THR A 107 -9.69 18.61 -1.30
N ASP A 108 -10.38 17.66 -0.69
CA ASP A 108 -10.15 17.22 0.70
C ASP A 108 -9.76 15.73 0.83
N GLY A 109 -9.80 14.98 -0.29
CA GLY A 109 -9.53 13.54 -0.30
C GLY A 109 -10.69 12.67 0.19
N ILE A 110 -11.83 13.27 0.55
CA ILE A 110 -13.02 12.61 1.10
C ILE A 110 -14.22 12.74 0.17
N HIS A 111 -14.50 13.96 -0.28
CA HIS A 111 -15.59 14.25 -1.21
C HIS A 111 -15.07 14.28 -2.63
N TRP A 112 -15.46 13.29 -3.42
CA TRP A 112 -14.94 13.05 -4.74
C TRP A 112 -15.93 13.44 -5.84
N GLU A 113 -15.43 14.09 -6.87
CA GLU A 113 -16.14 14.41 -8.10
C GLU A 113 -15.62 13.54 -9.24
N LYS A 114 -16.53 13.09 -10.10
CA LYS A 114 -16.28 12.40 -11.36
C LYS A 114 -16.64 13.35 -12.50
N PRO A 115 -15.67 14.18 -12.98
CA PRO A 115 -15.96 15.28 -13.88
C PRO A 115 -16.31 14.81 -15.30
N ASP A 116 -17.14 15.57 -16.00
CA ASP A 116 -17.37 15.41 -17.44
C ASP A 116 -16.14 15.93 -18.21
N LEU A 117 -15.25 15.03 -18.62
CA LEU A 117 -13.98 15.40 -19.24
C LEU A 117 -14.08 15.71 -20.75
N GLY A 118 -15.10 15.21 -21.43
CA GLY A 118 -15.29 15.44 -22.86
C GLY A 118 -14.28 14.74 -23.77
N LEU A 119 -13.47 13.82 -23.23
CA LEU A 119 -12.35 13.22 -23.95
C LEU A 119 -12.79 12.06 -24.84
N LEU A 120 -13.58 11.15 -24.30
CA LEU A 120 -13.96 9.90 -24.94
C LEU A 120 -15.47 9.81 -25.14
N GLU A 121 -15.90 9.38 -26.36
CA GLU A 121 -17.31 9.06 -26.59
C GLU A 121 -17.65 7.68 -26.04
N PHE A 122 -18.70 7.64 -25.21
CA PHE A 122 -19.24 6.41 -24.64
C PHE A 122 -20.76 6.54 -24.49
N GLY A 123 -21.51 5.52 -24.94
CA GLY A 123 -22.99 5.54 -24.84
C GLY A 123 -23.64 6.70 -25.62
N GLY A 124 -23.05 7.15 -26.73
CA GLY A 124 -23.61 8.19 -27.62
C GLY A 124 -23.32 9.63 -27.19
N ASN A 125 -22.47 9.85 -26.19
CA ASN A 125 -22.04 11.20 -25.78
C ASN A 125 -20.65 11.19 -25.13
N LYS A 126 -20.13 12.39 -24.82
CA LYS A 126 -18.82 12.57 -24.15
C LYS A 126 -18.91 13.06 -22.71
N ARG A 127 -20.12 13.06 -22.12
CA ARG A 127 -20.31 13.47 -20.73
C ARG A 127 -19.99 12.33 -19.78
N ASN A 128 -18.70 12.09 -19.61
CA ASN A 128 -18.16 11.03 -18.75
C ASN A 128 -16.75 11.39 -18.28
N ASN A 129 -16.23 10.63 -17.33
CA ASN A 129 -14.88 10.73 -16.78
C ASN A 129 -13.95 9.60 -17.26
N ILE A 130 -14.25 8.96 -18.39
CA ILE A 130 -13.43 7.91 -18.97
C ILE A 130 -12.27 8.53 -19.72
N LEU A 131 -11.04 8.11 -19.39
CA LEU A 131 -9.82 8.54 -20.06
C LEU A 131 -9.44 7.62 -21.21
N MET A 132 -9.57 6.32 -20.99
CA MET A 132 -9.14 5.30 -21.95
C MET A 132 -10.01 4.04 -21.85
N ARG A 133 -10.09 3.32 -22.95
CA ARG A 133 -10.71 1.98 -23.04
C ARG A 133 -9.62 0.91 -23.08
N HIS A 134 -9.98 -0.34 -22.75
CA HIS A 134 -9.08 -1.51 -22.78
C HIS A 134 -7.84 -1.35 -21.90
N VAL A 135 -8.01 -0.74 -20.73
CA VAL A 135 -6.98 -0.57 -19.72
C VAL A 135 -7.32 -1.38 -18.50
N HIS A 136 -6.50 -2.36 -18.14
CA HIS A 136 -6.72 -3.20 -16.99
C HIS A 136 -5.61 -2.99 -15.95
N GLY A 137 -5.99 -2.66 -14.72
CA GLY A 137 -5.09 -2.61 -13.58
C GLY A 137 -3.96 -1.62 -13.72
N ALA A 138 -4.25 -0.38 -14.12
CA ALA A 138 -3.26 0.66 -14.31
C ALA A 138 -2.58 1.05 -13.00
N GLY A 139 -1.25 1.06 -13.00
CA GLY A 139 -0.41 1.73 -12.02
C GLY A 139 -0.01 3.10 -12.55
N VAL A 140 -0.53 4.15 -11.96
CA VAL A 140 -0.28 5.55 -12.35
C VAL A 140 0.50 6.26 -11.25
N PHE A 141 1.55 7.00 -11.62
CA PHE A 141 2.24 7.88 -10.68
C PHE A 141 2.75 9.15 -11.36
N LYS A 142 2.96 10.20 -10.56
CA LYS A 142 3.61 11.45 -10.98
C LYS A 142 5.10 11.35 -10.66
N ASP A 143 5.94 11.54 -11.67
CA ASP A 143 7.40 11.54 -11.51
C ASP A 143 7.91 12.98 -11.39
N ASP A 144 8.11 13.45 -10.17
CA ASP A 144 8.58 14.82 -9.92
C ASP A 144 10.04 15.05 -10.35
N ARG A 145 10.77 13.98 -10.71
CA ARG A 145 12.14 14.03 -11.24
C ARG A 145 12.16 14.23 -12.76
N GLU A 146 11.04 13.98 -13.44
CA GLU A 146 10.94 14.08 -14.89
C GLU A 146 11.06 15.53 -15.36
N THR A 147 12.04 15.79 -16.21
CA THR A 147 12.30 17.12 -16.76
C THR A 147 11.48 17.43 -18.02
N ASN A 148 11.01 16.39 -18.72
CA ASN A 148 10.11 16.54 -19.87
C ASN A 148 8.65 16.61 -19.38
N PRO A 149 7.98 17.76 -19.46
CA PRO A 149 6.60 17.90 -18.99
C PRO A 149 5.64 16.90 -19.62
N ALA A 150 5.85 16.50 -20.88
CA ALA A 150 4.99 15.54 -21.57
C ALA A 150 5.05 14.12 -20.97
N ARG A 151 6.01 13.83 -20.10
CA ARG A 151 6.23 12.53 -19.46
C ARG A 151 6.08 12.55 -17.95
N ARG A 152 5.58 13.64 -17.39
CA ARG A 152 5.45 13.86 -15.94
C ARG A 152 4.62 12.76 -15.25
N TYR A 153 3.48 12.41 -15.84
CA TYR A 153 2.71 11.26 -15.38
C TYR A 153 3.09 10.04 -16.20
N LYS A 154 3.20 8.92 -15.54
CA LYS A 154 3.61 7.64 -16.11
C LYS A 154 2.60 6.57 -15.72
N MET A 155 2.32 5.65 -16.65
CA MET A 155 1.39 4.56 -16.43
C MET A 155 1.97 3.25 -16.95
N LEU A 156 1.81 2.18 -16.15
CA LEU A 156 2.06 0.79 -16.54
C LEU A 156 0.74 0.01 -16.35
N PHE A 157 0.31 -0.73 -17.35
CA PHE A 157 -0.96 -1.46 -17.29
C PHE A 157 -0.97 -2.71 -18.18
N CYS A 158 -1.93 -3.60 -17.95
CA CYS A 158 -2.22 -4.73 -18.80
C CYS A 158 -2.99 -4.25 -20.04
N GLY A 159 -2.29 -4.21 -21.19
CA GLY A 159 -2.83 -3.74 -22.47
C GLY A 159 -3.14 -4.87 -23.47
N GLU A 160 -3.07 -6.12 -23.02
CA GLU A 160 -3.26 -7.34 -23.79
C GLU A 160 -2.84 -7.25 -25.28
N PRO A 161 -1.98 -8.16 -25.73
CA PRO A 161 -1.45 -9.34 -25.02
C PRO A 161 -0.23 -9.06 -24.12
N GLN A 162 0.26 -7.82 -24.07
CA GLN A 162 1.48 -7.44 -23.36
C GLN A 162 1.20 -6.33 -22.35
N MET A 163 2.07 -6.23 -21.32
CA MET A 163 2.11 -5.04 -20.50
C MET A 163 2.47 -3.83 -21.36
N THR A 164 1.92 -2.69 -21.01
CA THR A 164 1.99 -1.46 -21.83
C THR A 164 2.27 -0.26 -20.95
N VAL A 165 3.03 0.71 -21.46
CA VAL A 165 3.27 1.99 -20.79
C VAL A 165 2.73 3.15 -21.61
N ALA A 166 2.42 4.24 -20.91
CA ALA A 166 2.03 5.52 -21.50
C ALA A 166 2.51 6.68 -20.63
N PHE A 167 2.55 7.87 -21.23
CA PHE A 167 2.96 9.11 -20.60
C PHE A 167 1.87 10.17 -20.71
N SER A 168 1.86 11.11 -19.78
CA SER A 168 0.96 12.26 -19.84
C SER A 168 1.59 13.49 -19.18
N ALA A 169 1.22 14.68 -19.68
CA ALA A 169 1.61 15.94 -19.06
C ALA A 169 0.71 16.31 -17.88
N ASP A 170 -0.55 15.89 -17.92
CA ASP A 170 -1.63 16.32 -17.02
C ASP A 170 -2.34 15.18 -16.30
N GLY A 171 -2.02 13.92 -16.65
CA GLY A 171 -2.68 12.73 -16.13
C GLY A 171 -4.05 12.43 -16.76
N LEU A 172 -4.49 13.26 -17.71
CA LEU A 172 -5.78 13.13 -18.41
C LEU A 172 -5.59 12.73 -19.87
N ASN A 173 -4.70 13.41 -20.58
CA ASN A 173 -4.36 13.16 -21.96
C ASN A 173 -3.11 12.28 -22.05
N TRP A 174 -3.29 11.03 -22.48
CA TRP A 174 -2.21 10.05 -22.53
C TRP A 174 -1.62 9.91 -23.93
N SER A 175 -0.32 9.67 -23.99
CA SER A 175 0.46 9.48 -25.22
C SER A 175 0.02 8.23 -25.99
N ARG A 176 0.63 8.02 -27.15
CA ARG A 176 0.60 6.72 -27.82
C ARG A 176 1.06 5.62 -26.85
N LEU A 177 0.37 4.50 -26.88
CA LEU A 177 0.67 3.32 -26.08
C LEU A 177 1.94 2.63 -26.58
N ILE A 178 2.81 2.23 -25.65
CA ILE A 178 4.07 1.54 -25.94
C ILE A 178 4.01 0.15 -25.29
N PRO A 179 3.74 -0.92 -26.08
CA PRO A 179 3.78 -2.28 -25.57
C PRO A 179 5.20 -2.67 -25.14
N ILE A 180 5.29 -3.51 -24.11
CA ILE A 180 6.53 -4.08 -23.59
C ILE A 180 6.60 -5.55 -24.05
N PRO A 181 7.35 -5.87 -25.11
CA PRO A 181 7.36 -7.24 -25.68
C PRO A 181 7.86 -8.31 -24.72
N GLU A 182 8.67 -7.92 -23.73
CA GLU A 182 9.31 -8.82 -22.77
C GLU A 182 8.36 -9.29 -21.67
N ILE A 183 7.17 -8.65 -21.51
CA ILE A 183 6.27 -8.94 -20.38
C ILE A 183 4.87 -9.27 -20.90
N GLU A 184 4.47 -10.53 -20.71
CA GLU A 184 3.10 -10.97 -20.98
C GLU A 184 2.11 -10.27 -20.02
N ALA A 185 0.96 -9.91 -20.55
CA ALA A 185 -0.07 -9.23 -19.78
C ALA A 185 -0.84 -10.22 -18.88
N HIS A 186 -0.88 -9.92 -17.60
CA HIS A 186 -1.71 -10.61 -16.64
C HIS A 186 -2.54 -9.58 -15.85
N GLY A 187 -3.85 -9.67 -15.95
CA GLY A 187 -4.78 -8.71 -15.38
C GLY A 187 -4.68 -8.60 -13.86
N THR A 188 -3.96 -7.59 -13.38
CA THR A 188 -3.83 -7.23 -11.96
C THR A 188 -3.57 -5.74 -11.83
N HIS A 189 -3.61 -5.20 -10.60
CA HIS A 189 -3.11 -3.86 -10.35
C HIS A 189 -1.60 -3.83 -10.56
N ALA A 190 -1.14 -3.23 -11.64
CA ALA A 190 0.27 -2.96 -11.84
C ALA A 190 0.70 -1.83 -10.89
N ASN A 191 1.90 -1.93 -10.35
CA ASN A 191 2.48 -0.87 -9.53
C ASN A 191 3.84 -0.48 -10.11
N VAL A 192 4.12 0.79 -10.16
CA VAL A 192 5.37 1.29 -10.70
C VAL A 192 5.80 2.56 -9.99
N PHE A 193 7.10 2.69 -9.76
CA PHE A 193 7.69 3.85 -9.09
C PHE A 193 9.18 4.00 -9.46
N TRP A 194 9.76 5.14 -9.12
CA TRP A 194 11.21 5.33 -9.14
C TRP A 194 11.83 4.80 -7.85
N ALA A 195 12.81 3.90 -7.98
CA ALA A 195 13.58 3.36 -6.87
C ALA A 195 14.89 4.16 -6.71
N PRO A 196 14.99 5.10 -5.75
CA PRO A 196 16.12 6.03 -5.67
C PRO A 196 17.45 5.33 -5.44
N ASP A 197 17.47 4.31 -4.56
CA ASP A 197 18.69 3.57 -4.23
C ASP A 197 19.17 2.67 -5.36
N LEU A 198 18.27 2.28 -6.26
CA LEU A 198 18.57 1.46 -7.44
C LEU A 198 18.85 2.31 -8.69
N GLY A 199 18.48 3.59 -8.68
CA GLY A 199 18.60 4.48 -9.83
C GLY A 199 17.77 4.04 -11.04
N LYS A 200 16.62 3.43 -10.84
CA LYS A 200 15.77 2.82 -11.86
C LYS A 200 14.28 2.95 -11.53
N TYR A 201 13.45 2.84 -12.56
CA TYR A 201 12.04 2.51 -12.38
C TYR A 201 11.92 1.02 -12.07
N VAL A 202 11.06 0.69 -11.13
CA VAL A 202 10.71 -0.69 -10.77
C VAL A 202 9.22 -0.87 -10.93
N GLY A 203 8.84 -1.93 -11.63
CA GLY A 203 7.46 -2.32 -11.85
C GLY A 203 7.13 -3.64 -11.17
N PHE A 204 5.94 -3.73 -10.61
CA PHE A 204 5.36 -4.96 -10.08
C PHE A 204 4.11 -5.30 -10.85
N THR A 205 3.98 -6.57 -11.21
CA THR A 205 2.83 -7.14 -11.89
C THR A 205 2.63 -8.57 -11.42
N ARG A 206 2.01 -9.42 -12.21
CA ARG A 206 1.68 -10.78 -11.83
C ARG A 206 1.96 -11.75 -12.97
N GLN A 207 2.33 -12.97 -12.63
CA GLN A 207 2.24 -14.13 -13.51
C GLN A 207 1.61 -15.32 -12.78
N HIS A 208 1.37 -16.39 -13.51
CA HIS A 208 0.84 -17.63 -12.98
C HIS A 208 1.85 -18.75 -13.17
N ALA A 209 2.19 -19.44 -12.07
CA ALA A 209 2.94 -20.68 -12.11
C ALA A 209 2.00 -21.87 -12.01
N ARG A 210 2.34 -22.98 -12.68
CA ARG A 210 1.63 -24.24 -12.49
C ARG A 210 2.33 -25.08 -11.41
N ARG A 211 1.54 -25.56 -10.44
CA ARG A 211 1.96 -26.50 -9.39
C ARG A 211 1.01 -27.70 -9.44
N GLY A 212 1.36 -28.72 -10.23
CA GLY A 212 0.44 -29.83 -10.52
C GLY A 212 -0.78 -29.33 -11.29
N SER A 213 -1.99 -29.54 -10.76
CA SER A 213 -3.26 -29.03 -11.32
C SER A 213 -3.53 -27.57 -10.98
N ASP A 214 -2.81 -26.98 -10.02
CA ASP A 214 -3.10 -25.66 -9.50
C ASP A 214 -2.42 -24.55 -10.31
N SER A 215 -3.13 -23.45 -10.47
CA SER A 215 -2.60 -22.19 -11.01
C SER A 215 -2.35 -21.25 -9.85
N ILE A 216 -1.07 -20.97 -9.58
CA ILE A 216 -0.64 -20.15 -8.44
C ILE A 216 -0.24 -18.78 -8.95
N ARG A 217 -0.82 -17.74 -8.35
CA ARG A 217 -0.45 -16.35 -8.61
C ARG A 217 0.88 -16.03 -7.95
N GLN A 218 1.74 -15.35 -8.69
CA GLN A 218 3.04 -14.86 -8.21
C GLN A 218 3.13 -13.35 -8.46
N VAL A 219 3.63 -12.62 -7.51
CA VAL A 219 4.07 -11.24 -7.71
C VAL A 219 5.35 -11.26 -8.51
N THR A 220 5.38 -10.53 -9.63
CA THR A 220 6.58 -10.39 -10.46
C THR A 220 7.12 -8.98 -10.41
N ARG A 221 8.43 -8.86 -10.66
CA ARG A 221 9.18 -7.62 -10.67
C ARG A 221 9.90 -7.46 -11.99
N THR A 222 9.84 -6.25 -12.53
CA THR A 222 10.60 -5.80 -13.68
C THR A 222 11.28 -4.46 -13.39
N GLU A 223 12.22 -4.04 -14.20
CA GLU A 223 12.91 -2.75 -14.03
C GLU A 223 13.22 -2.10 -15.38
N SER A 224 13.34 -0.77 -15.36
CA SER A 224 13.64 0.04 -16.53
C SER A 224 14.51 1.25 -16.18
N PRO A 225 15.51 1.60 -16.98
CA PRO A 225 16.29 2.83 -16.81
C PRO A 225 15.54 4.09 -17.26
N ASP A 226 14.58 3.97 -18.19
CA ASP A 226 13.99 5.09 -18.92
C ASP A 226 12.46 5.06 -19.05
N PHE A 227 11.81 4.05 -18.41
CA PHE A 227 10.38 3.79 -18.47
C PHE A 227 9.87 3.29 -19.84
N VAL A 228 10.74 2.97 -20.78
CA VAL A 228 10.40 2.46 -22.12
C VAL A 228 10.96 1.06 -22.33
N HIS A 229 12.22 0.86 -21.95
CA HIS A 229 12.91 -0.43 -22.09
C HIS A 229 12.88 -1.16 -20.76
N TRP A 230 12.11 -2.23 -20.70
CA TRP A 230 11.89 -3.01 -19.48
C TRP A 230 12.57 -4.39 -19.58
N THR A 231 13.04 -4.87 -18.45
CA THR A 231 13.52 -6.25 -18.36
C THR A 231 12.35 -7.22 -18.35
N GLN A 232 12.60 -8.47 -18.78
CA GLN A 232 11.64 -9.55 -18.53
C GLN A 232 11.32 -9.62 -17.03
N ASP A 233 10.05 -9.73 -16.70
CA ASP A 233 9.62 -9.84 -15.32
C ASP A 233 9.98 -11.21 -14.70
N LYS A 234 10.27 -11.18 -13.40
CA LYS A 234 10.65 -12.36 -12.62
C LYS A 234 9.81 -12.46 -11.36
N SER A 235 9.40 -13.66 -11.01
CA SER A 235 8.73 -13.91 -9.74
C SER A 235 9.64 -13.55 -8.57
N VAL A 236 9.10 -12.77 -7.63
CA VAL A 236 9.79 -12.33 -6.39
C VAL A 236 9.04 -12.74 -5.13
N LEU A 237 7.74 -13.05 -5.24
CA LEU A 237 6.94 -13.45 -4.10
C LEU A 237 5.75 -14.31 -4.55
N GLU A 238 5.48 -15.37 -3.80
CA GLU A 238 4.25 -16.17 -3.92
C GLU A 238 3.68 -16.46 -2.53
N GLY A 239 2.41 -16.83 -2.50
CA GLY A 239 1.77 -17.25 -1.25
C GLY A 239 2.34 -18.58 -0.75
N PRO A 240 2.28 -18.82 0.57
CA PRO A 240 2.90 -20.02 1.19
C PRO A 240 2.20 -21.33 0.80
N THR A 241 0.95 -21.26 0.34
CA THR A 241 0.15 -22.42 -0.06
C THR A 241 -0.78 -22.07 -1.22
N PRO A 242 -1.29 -23.06 -1.99
CA PRO A 242 -2.31 -22.81 -3.02
C PRO A 242 -3.61 -22.14 -2.51
N ARG A 243 -3.83 -22.15 -1.19
CA ARG A 243 -5.00 -21.55 -0.56
C ARG A 243 -4.75 -20.13 -0.02
N LEU A 244 -3.48 -19.75 0.10
CA LEU A 244 -3.06 -18.42 0.49
C LEU A 244 -2.21 -17.86 -0.66
N GLN A 245 -2.86 -17.27 -1.66
CA GLN A 245 -2.20 -16.78 -2.87
C GLN A 245 -2.02 -15.26 -2.82
N THR A 246 -0.90 -14.79 -3.33
CA THR A 246 -0.73 -13.37 -3.64
C THR A 246 -1.65 -12.98 -4.79
N HIS A 247 -2.13 -11.74 -4.79
CA HIS A 247 -2.92 -11.19 -5.90
C HIS A 247 -2.20 -10.04 -6.61
N ASP A 248 -1.83 -9.03 -5.86
CA ASP A 248 -1.14 -7.83 -6.28
C ASP A 248 -0.23 -7.35 -5.15
N MET A 249 0.70 -6.46 -5.44
CA MET A 249 1.52 -5.84 -4.42
C MET A 249 1.84 -4.39 -4.81
N ILE A 250 1.45 -3.47 -3.94
CA ILE A 250 1.75 -2.04 -4.09
C ILE A 250 3.00 -1.73 -3.29
N VAL A 251 4.06 -1.34 -3.98
CA VAL A 251 5.38 -1.08 -3.41
C VAL A 251 5.72 0.40 -3.50
N PHE A 252 6.36 0.93 -2.48
CA PHE A 252 6.83 2.32 -2.45
C PHE A 252 8.08 2.45 -1.57
N PRO A 253 9.00 3.39 -1.89
CA PRO A 253 10.19 3.65 -1.08
C PRO A 253 9.82 4.48 0.15
N THR A 254 10.41 4.18 1.29
CA THR A 254 10.33 4.98 2.51
C THR A 254 11.49 4.69 3.46
N CYS A 255 12.07 5.71 4.08
CA CYS A 255 13.11 5.56 5.13
C CYS A 255 14.26 4.60 4.77
N GLY A 256 14.71 4.59 3.51
CA GLY A 256 15.82 3.75 3.04
C GLY A 256 15.49 2.26 2.87
N ILE A 257 14.21 1.92 2.84
CA ILE A 257 13.69 0.59 2.52
C ILE A 257 12.49 0.71 1.56
N TYR A 258 11.99 -0.42 1.10
CA TYR A 258 10.75 -0.52 0.33
C TYR A 258 9.69 -1.24 1.16
N LEU A 259 8.52 -0.65 1.28
CA LEU A 259 7.35 -1.32 1.85
C LEU A 259 6.47 -1.86 0.75
N GLY A 260 5.84 -3.01 0.99
CA GLY A 260 4.88 -3.64 0.11
C GLY A 260 3.55 -3.88 0.81
N LEU A 261 2.48 -3.35 0.24
CA LEU A 261 1.10 -3.66 0.61
C LEU A 261 0.66 -4.84 -0.25
N LEU A 262 0.70 -6.04 0.32
CA LEU A 262 0.51 -7.30 -0.38
C LEU A 262 -0.94 -7.75 -0.29
N GLY A 263 -1.63 -7.84 -1.42
CA GLY A 263 -2.95 -8.44 -1.53
C GLY A 263 -2.87 -9.96 -1.36
N MET A 264 -3.52 -10.48 -0.33
CA MET A 264 -3.56 -11.90 -0.03
C MET A 264 -4.97 -12.46 -0.22
N MET A 265 -5.10 -13.40 -1.16
CA MET A 265 -6.33 -14.14 -1.41
C MET A 265 -6.40 -15.37 -0.50
N VAL A 266 -7.47 -15.46 0.27
CA VAL A 266 -7.73 -16.60 1.15
C VAL A 266 -8.79 -17.49 0.51
N HIS A 267 -8.39 -18.69 0.10
CA HIS A 267 -9.25 -19.70 -0.50
C HIS A 267 -9.70 -20.70 0.57
N PRO A 268 -10.98 -20.75 0.93
CA PRO A 268 -11.47 -21.74 1.88
C PRO A 268 -11.44 -23.17 1.31
N GLU A 269 -11.51 -24.17 2.18
CA GLU A 269 -11.42 -25.57 1.77
C GLU A 269 -12.63 -26.06 0.96
N ASP A 270 -13.77 -25.51 1.27
CA ASP A 270 -15.07 -25.99 0.81
C ASP A 270 -15.60 -25.31 -0.44
N SER A 271 -14.99 -24.20 -0.88
CA SER A 271 -15.53 -23.43 -2.01
C SER A 271 -14.55 -22.46 -2.64
N ARG A 272 -14.26 -22.65 -3.94
CA ARG A 272 -13.52 -21.66 -4.75
C ARG A 272 -14.24 -20.32 -4.88
N PHE A 273 -15.53 -20.25 -4.58
CA PHE A 273 -16.34 -19.03 -4.72
C PHE A 273 -16.43 -18.20 -3.44
N ARG A 274 -15.94 -18.72 -2.33
CA ARG A 274 -15.94 -18.01 -1.03
C ARG A 274 -14.61 -17.33 -0.72
N VAL A 275 -13.86 -16.98 -1.76
CA VAL A 275 -12.55 -16.32 -1.64
C VAL A 275 -12.73 -14.90 -1.12
N LYS A 276 -11.90 -14.53 -0.14
CA LYS A 276 -11.75 -13.17 0.37
C LYS A 276 -10.34 -12.66 0.09
N GLN A 277 -10.15 -11.35 0.11
CA GLN A 277 -8.83 -10.74 -0.03
C GLN A 277 -8.64 -9.62 0.99
N HIS A 278 -7.50 -9.65 1.68
CA HIS A 278 -7.04 -8.60 2.58
C HIS A 278 -5.63 -8.12 2.18
N VAL A 279 -5.11 -7.12 2.89
CA VAL A 279 -3.77 -6.55 2.63
C VAL A 279 -2.85 -6.80 3.81
N GLU A 280 -1.70 -7.43 3.54
CA GLU A 280 -0.61 -7.66 4.50
C GLU A 280 0.55 -6.68 4.25
N LEU A 281 1.38 -6.45 5.28
CA LEU A 281 2.56 -5.61 5.19
C LEU A 281 3.81 -6.46 4.96
N THR A 282 4.60 -6.07 3.96
CA THR A 282 5.92 -6.63 3.68
C THR A 282 6.96 -5.51 3.56
N TRP A 283 8.24 -5.86 3.65
CA TRP A 283 9.33 -4.92 3.42
C TRP A 283 10.51 -5.58 2.73
N SER A 284 11.31 -4.76 2.04
CA SER A 284 12.48 -5.19 1.28
C SER A 284 13.54 -4.08 1.27
N ILE A 285 14.80 -4.47 1.05
CA ILE A 285 15.91 -3.52 0.83
C ILE A 285 16.28 -3.39 -0.64
N ASP A 286 15.91 -4.37 -1.44
CA ASP A 286 16.38 -4.55 -2.81
C ASP A 286 15.23 -4.72 -3.83
N THR A 287 13.98 -4.70 -3.36
CA THR A 287 12.77 -4.96 -4.15
C THR A 287 12.66 -6.40 -4.70
N VAL A 288 13.56 -7.29 -4.30
CA VAL A 288 13.64 -8.70 -4.75
C VAL A 288 13.36 -9.66 -3.61
N THR A 289 14.01 -9.43 -2.47
CA THR A 289 13.85 -10.27 -1.26
C THR A 289 12.87 -9.61 -0.30
N TRP A 290 11.77 -10.30 0.02
CA TRP A 290 10.67 -9.75 0.80
C TRP A 290 10.54 -10.41 2.16
N ASN A 291 10.32 -9.59 3.18
CA ASN A 291 10.08 -10.01 4.56
C ASN A 291 8.63 -9.66 4.93
N HIS A 292 7.90 -10.62 5.48
CA HIS A 292 6.57 -10.38 6.02
C HIS A 292 6.64 -9.77 7.41
N VAL A 293 5.76 -8.82 7.69
CA VAL A 293 5.50 -8.32 9.04
C VAL A 293 4.24 -9.01 9.54
N GLN A 294 4.39 -9.99 10.45
CA GLN A 294 3.28 -10.81 10.97
C GLN A 294 2.46 -11.50 9.85
N ALA A 295 3.11 -12.39 9.09
CA ALA A 295 2.46 -13.17 8.04
C ALA A 295 1.10 -13.75 8.48
N GLY A 296 0.08 -13.62 7.62
CA GLY A 296 -1.30 -14.03 7.91
C GLY A 296 -2.11 -13.02 8.73
N THR A 297 -1.52 -11.90 9.14
CA THR A 297 -2.22 -10.82 9.85
C THR A 297 -2.39 -9.62 8.93
N PRO A 298 -3.62 -9.19 8.64
CA PRO A 298 -3.84 -8.05 7.75
C PRO A 298 -3.45 -6.72 8.41
N LEU A 299 -2.77 -5.86 7.65
CA LEU A 299 -2.66 -4.43 7.96
C LEU A 299 -4.00 -3.74 7.69
N ILE A 300 -4.61 -4.02 6.51
CA ILE A 300 -5.96 -3.56 6.20
C ILE A 300 -6.86 -4.81 6.13
N GLY A 301 -7.63 -5.01 7.18
CA GLY A 301 -8.53 -6.15 7.33
C GLY A 301 -9.99 -5.81 7.03
N HIS A 302 -10.82 -6.83 6.92
CA HIS A 302 -12.25 -6.71 6.66
C HIS A 302 -12.99 -6.06 7.83
N SER A 303 -14.02 -5.28 7.54
CA SER A 303 -14.98 -4.85 8.57
C SER A 303 -15.80 -6.04 9.03
N PRO A 304 -16.03 -6.19 10.35
CA PRO A 304 -16.84 -7.27 10.89
C PRO A 304 -18.31 -7.11 10.53
N ALA A 305 -18.99 -8.22 10.28
CA ALA A 305 -20.44 -8.25 10.10
C ALA A 305 -21.08 -9.14 11.17
N ARG A 306 -22.31 -8.84 11.54
CA ARG A 306 -23.07 -9.63 12.51
C ARG A 306 -23.55 -10.96 11.94
N SER A 307 -23.78 -11.01 10.63
CA SER A 307 -24.17 -12.22 9.88
C SER A 307 -23.72 -12.10 8.44
N GLU A 308 -23.41 -13.23 7.80
CA GLU A 308 -22.98 -13.27 6.40
C GLU A 308 -24.21 -13.43 5.50
N THR A 309 -24.98 -12.36 5.33
CA THR A 309 -26.13 -12.33 4.41
C THR A 309 -25.81 -11.45 3.21
N TYR A 310 -25.89 -11.98 2.01
CA TYR A 310 -25.68 -11.24 0.77
C TYR A 310 -26.54 -9.96 0.72
N GLY A 311 -25.92 -8.83 0.35
CA GLY A 311 -26.59 -7.53 0.27
C GLY A 311 -26.69 -6.77 1.60
N ALA A 312 -26.21 -7.36 2.73
CA ALA A 312 -26.24 -6.72 4.04
C ALA A 312 -24.85 -6.59 4.69
N MET A 313 -23.80 -6.81 3.89
CA MET A 313 -22.41 -6.75 4.36
C MET A 313 -21.85 -5.33 4.41
N PRO A 314 -20.89 -5.05 5.27
CA PRO A 314 -20.07 -3.85 5.16
C PRO A 314 -19.39 -3.75 3.78
N TYR A 315 -19.17 -2.51 3.33
CA TYR A 315 -18.60 -2.21 2.00
C TYR A 315 -17.26 -2.91 1.70
N ASP A 316 -16.50 -3.31 2.71
CA ASP A 316 -15.19 -3.96 2.60
C ASP A 316 -15.12 -5.32 3.29
N TRP A 317 -16.25 -5.98 3.42
CA TRP A 317 -16.31 -7.28 4.07
C TRP A 317 -15.61 -8.40 3.28
N GLY A 318 -15.62 -8.32 1.95
CA GLY A 318 -15.16 -9.42 1.09
C GLY A 318 -13.77 -9.21 0.51
N THR A 319 -13.49 -8.04 -0.03
CA THR A 319 -12.23 -7.78 -0.74
C THR A 319 -11.67 -6.40 -0.45
N ILE A 320 -10.33 -6.32 -0.38
CA ILE A 320 -9.58 -5.09 -0.16
C ILE A 320 -8.36 -5.07 -1.10
N PHE A 321 -8.19 -3.97 -1.85
CA PHE A 321 -7.12 -3.75 -2.81
C PHE A 321 -6.42 -2.44 -2.50
N ALA A 322 -5.16 -2.49 -2.09
CA ALA A 322 -4.41 -1.30 -1.69
C ALA A 322 -4.08 -0.39 -2.88
N SER A 323 -3.93 0.91 -2.59
CA SER A 323 -3.26 1.89 -3.44
C SER A 323 -1.94 2.31 -2.81
N ALA A 324 -1.07 3.00 -3.57
CA ALA A 324 0.09 3.65 -2.99
C ALA A 324 -0.34 4.70 -1.94
N PRO A 325 0.36 4.79 -0.80
CA PRO A 325 -0.01 5.72 0.26
C PRO A 325 0.18 7.18 -0.16
N VAL A 326 -0.70 8.05 0.34
CA VAL A 326 -0.52 9.49 0.28
C VAL A 326 0.01 9.97 1.63
N PHE A 327 1.24 10.48 1.65
CA PHE A 327 1.87 10.99 2.86
C PHE A 327 1.43 12.44 3.11
N ARG A 328 0.89 12.70 4.29
CA ARG A 328 0.55 14.04 4.78
C ARG A 328 1.32 14.32 6.07
N ASP A 329 1.39 15.57 6.49
CA ASP A 329 2.18 15.99 7.66
C ASP A 329 1.85 15.20 8.92
N ASN A 330 0.56 14.94 9.15
CA ASN A 330 0.08 14.35 10.39
C ASN A 330 -0.43 12.91 10.26
N GLU A 331 -0.53 12.38 9.04
CA GLU A 331 -1.07 11.04 8.79
C GLU A 331 -0.57 10.45 7.46
N ILE A 332 -0.65 9.15 7.35
CA ILE A 332 -0.48 8.41 6.10
C ILE A 332 -1.88 7.97 5.67
N GLN A 333 -2.31 8.41 4.50
CA GLN A 333 -3.60 8.07 3.93
C GLN A 333 -3.48 6.83 3.04
N LEU A 334 -4.24 5.79 3.36
CA LEU A 334 -4.28 4.51 2.66
C LEU A 334 -5.62 4.39 1.95
N TYR A 335 -5.70 4.84 0.70
CA TYR A 335 -6.86 4.58 -0.13
C TYR A 335 -6.87 3.12 -0.57
N TYR A 336 -8.06 2.52 -0.70
CA TYR A 336 -8.19 1.14 -1.14
C TYR A 336 -9.50 0.89 -1.87
N GLY A 337 -9.44 -0.01 -2.86
CA GLY A 337 -10.62 -0.60 -3.44
C GLY A 337 -11.22 -1.60 -2.46
N ALA A 338 -12.54 -1.57 -2.31
CA ALA A 338 -13.27 -2.42 -1.38
C ALA A 338 -14.40 -3.16 -2.10
N GLY A 339 -14.77 -4.32 -1.60
CA GLY A 339 -15.92 -5.07 -2.10
C GLY A 339 -16.70 -5.73 -0.97
N ASP A 340 -18.03 -5.66 -1.07
CA ASP A 340 -18.95 -6.09 -0.02
C ASP A 340 -19.23 -7.59 0.01
N TRP A 341 -18.66 -8.38 -0.91
CA TRP A 341 -18.86 -9.83 -0.98
C TRP A 341 -17.60 -10.56 -1.46
N HIS A 342 -17.71 -11.89 -1.59
CA HIS A 342 -16.62 -12.76 -2.03
C HIS A 342 -16.10 -12.41 -3.42
N PHE A 343 -14.82 -12.59 -3.64
CA PHE A 343 -14.05 -12.15 -4.80
C PHE A 343 -14.67 -12.51 -6.15
N PHE A 344 -15.09 -13.75 -6.36
CA PHE A 344 -15.60 -14.25 -7.65
C PHE A 344 -17.12 -14.16 -7.80
N ASN A 345 -17.82 -13.50 -6.88
CA ASN A 345 -19.26 -13.44 -6.85
C ASN A 345 -19.83 -12.07 -7.25
N TRP A 346 -21.16 -11.97 -7.23
CA TRP A 346 -21.84 -10.68 -7.25
C TRP A 346 -21.35 -9.87 -6.04
N ARG A 347 -20.92 -8.67 -6.30
CA ARG A 347 -20.49 -7.72 -5.26
C ARG A 347 -20.50 -6.31 -5.79
N LYS A 348 -20.65 -5.35 -4.91
CA LYS A 348 -20.45 -3.94 -5.19
C LYS A 348 -19.01 -3.55 -4.84
N GLY A 349 -18.47 -2.64 -5.64
CA GLY A 349 -17.14 -2.09 -5.44
C GLY A 349 -17.19 -0.63 -4.97
N TYR A 350 -16.18 -0.25 -4.19
CA TYR A 350 -16.12 1.07 -3.57
C TYR A 350 -14.67 1.56 -3.47
N LEU A 351 -14.48 2.88 -3.47
CA LEU A 351 -13.26 3.50 -2.95
C LEU A 351 -13.45 3.78 -1.46
N ALA A 352 -12.46 3.46 -0.67
CA ALA A 352 -12.43 3.71 0.76
C ALA A 352 -11.07 4.25 1.22
N LEU A 353 -11.02 4.77 2.44
CA LEU A 353 -9.84 5.35 3.07
C LEU A 353 -9.63 4.77 4.46
N ALA A 354 -8.40 4.41 4.77
CA ALA A 354 -7.90 4.23 6.12
C ALA A 354 -6.70 5.14 6.36
N THR A 355 -6.41 5.43 7.62
CA THR A 355 -5.26 6.25 7.99
C THR A 355 -4.35 5.54 8.97
N LEU A 356 -3.07 5.86 8.89
CA LEU A 356 -2.04 5.54 9.86
C LEU A 356 -1.42 6.83 10.37
N ARG A 357 -0.91 6.81 11.61
CA ARG A 357 -0.03 7.87 12.06
C ARG A 357 1.28 7.89 11.25
N PRO A 358 2.03 8.99 11.19
CA PRO A 358 3.36 9.01 10.58
C PRO A 358 4.25 7.89 11.15
N ASP A 359 4.98 7.19 10.28
CA ASP A 359 5.82 6.02 10.56
C ASP A 359 5.09 4.79 11.15
N GLY A 360 3.77 4.84 11.29
CA GLY A 360 2.95 3.90 12.04
C GLY A 360 2.74 2.52 11.40
N TRP A 361 3.60 2.07 10.50
CA TRP A 361 3.44 0.80 9.76
C TRP A 361 3.49 -0.44 10.66
N ALA A 362 4.51 -0.52 11.50
CA ALA A 362 4.71 -1.55 12.51
C ALA A 362 5.68 -1.04 13.58
N GLY A 363 5.55 -1.54 14.80
CA GLY A 363 6.39 -1.11 15.91
C GLY A 363 6.60 -2.19 16.95
N TYR A 364 7.65 -2.02 17.75
CA TYR A 364 7.90 -2.88 18.89
C TYR A 364 7.13 -2.39 20.12
N GLU A 365 6.53 -3.34 20.83
CA GLU A 365 5.86 -3.13 22.10
C GLU A 365 6.23 -4.23 23.12
N PRO A 366 6.05 -4.03 24.44
CA PRO A 366 6.24 -5.07 25.43
C PRO A 366 5.35 -6.29 25.16
N ILE A 367 5.86 -7.48 25.50
CA ILE A 367 5.06 -8.72 25.43
C ILE A 367 3.95 -8.71 26.49
N SER A 368 4.20 -8.10 27.65
CA SER A 368 3.26 -7.98 28.76
C SER A 368 3.28 -6.59 29.40
N ALA A 369 2.25 -6.25 30.17
CA ALA A 369 2.17 -4.97 30.87
C ALA A 369 3.15 -4.87 32.04
N GLU A 370 3.53 -6.01 32.64
CA GLU A 370 4.34 -6.08 33.86
C GLU A 370 5.84 -5.91 33.57
N THR A 371 6.29 -6.39 32.42
CA THR A 371 7.69 -6.41 32.05
C THR A 371 7.98 -5.38 30.96
N PRO A 372 8.91 -4.43 31.16
CA PRO A 372 9.31 -3.51 30.10
C PRO A 372 9.91 -4.27 28.93
N GLY A 373 9.52 -3.88 27.73
CA GLY A 373 10.19 -4.32 26.50
C GLY A 373 11.48 -3.55 26.29
N VAL A 374 12.51 -4.22 25.79
CA VAL A 374 13.78 -3.58 25.45
C VAL A 374 14.17 -3.94 24.03
N ILE A 375 14.60 -2.91 23.28
CA ILE A 375 15.16 -3.06 21.94
C ILE A 375 16.51 -2.37 21.92
N THR A 376 17.52 -3.05 21.41
CA THR A 376 18.86 -2.49 21.20
C THR A 376 19.21 -2.58 19.72
N THR A 377 19.67 -1.48 19.13
CA THR A 377 20.05 -1.47 17.71
C THR A 377 21.36 -2.23 17.48
N THR A 378 21.59 -2.61 16.22
CA THR A 378 22.94 -2.90 15.73
C THR A 378 23.81 -1.65 15.86
N PRO A 379 25.16 -1.77 15.77
CA PRO A 379 26.03 -0.59 15.81
C PRO A 379 25.71 0.40 14.70
N LEU A 380 25.49 1.66 15.08
CA LEU A 380 25.22 2.79 14.19
C LEU A 380 26.33 3.83 14.33
N THR A 381 26.62 4.58 13.27
CA THR A 381 27.50 5.76 13.39
C THR A 381 26.63 6.95 13.82
N PHE A 382 26.97 7.57 14.93
CA PHE A 382 26.27 8.75 15.44
C PHE A 382 26.66 9.99 14.63
N LEU A 383 25.95 10.25 13.53
CA LEU A 383 26.25 11.36 12.61
C LEU A 383 25.56 12.68 12.98
N GLY A 384 24.84 12.72 14.07
CA GLY A 384 24.07 13.87 14.55
C GLY A 384 24.54 14.41 15.90
N ASP A 385 23.65 15.16 16.52
CA ASP A 385 23.77 15.74 17.87
C ASP A 385 22.46 15.58 18.68
N THR A 386 21.46 14.96 18.06
CA THR A 386 20.20 14.64 18.72
C THR A 386 19.56 13.38 18.15
N VAL A 387 18.66 12.78 18.91
CA VAL A 387 17.83 11.63 18.52
C VAL A 387 16.37 12.05 18.52
N GLY A 388 15.66 11.77 17.43
CA GLY A 388 14.20 11.88 17.33
C GLY A 388 13.56 10.49 17.47
N VAL A 389 12.35 10.42 18.02
CA VAL A 389 11.62 9.18 18.25
C VAL A 389 10.16 9.36 17.84
N THR A 390 9.58 8.34 17.22
CA THR A 390 8.13 8.23 16.96
C THR A 390 7.58 7.04 17.74
N ALA A 391 6.69 7.30 18.69
CA ALA A 391 6.12 6.27 19.54
C ALA A 391 4.72 6.62 20.03
N ASP A 392 3.89 5.60 20.22
CA ASP A 392 2.67 5.71 21.01
C ASP A 392 2.98 5.40 22.46
N VAL A 393 2.53 6.26 23.36
CA VAL A 393 2.65 6.08 24.80
C VAL A 393 1.26 6.10 25.40
N ARG A 394 0.83 4.95 25.93
CA ARG A 394 -0.47 4.78 26.58
C ARG A 394 -0.40 5.27 28.04
N ASN A 395 -1.53 5.46 28.68
CA ASN A 395 -1.60 5.96 30.07
C ASN A 395 -0.65 5.21 31.03
N GLY A 396 0.18 5.98 31.73
CA GLY A 396 1.19 5.44 32.66
C GLY A 396 2.39 4.78 31.97
N GLY A 397 2.45 4.87 30.64
CA GLY A 397 3.56 4.34 29.83
C GLY A 397 4.75 5.26 29.76
N SER A 398 5.82 4.75 29.17
CA SER A 398 7.02 5.56 28.85
C SER A 398 7.93 4.89 27.85
N VAL A 399 8.69 5.73 27.12
CA VAL A 399 9.86 5.33 26.35
C VAL A 399 11.08 5.97 26.96
N ARG A 400 12.14 5.19 27.23
CA ARG A 400 13.47 5.69 27.61
C ARG A 400 14.46 5.31 26.54
N VAL A 401 15.33 6.25 26.20
CA VAL A 401 16.39 6.06 25.22
C VAL A 401 17.73 6.12 25.90
N SER A 402 18.62 5.18 25.59
CA SER A 402 20.02 5.21 26.05
C SER A 402 20.95 5.07 24.86
N ILE A 403 22.05 5.80 24.89
CA ILE A 403 23.19 5.63 23.98
C ILE A 403 24.20 4.74 24.66
N LEU A 404 24.62 3.67 23.99
CA LEU A 404 25.58 2.70 24.46
C LEU A 404 26.86 2.78 23.61
N ASP A 405 28.02 2.62 24.23
CA ASP A 405 29.31 2.39 23.54
C ASP A 405 29.41 0.96 22.96
N GLY A 406 30.55 0.66 22.33
CA GLY A 406 30.81 -0.67 21.76
C GLY A 406 30.87 -1.79 22.80
N ALA A 407 31.17 -1.48 24.05
CA ALA A 407 31.21 -2.42 25.18
C ALA A 407 29.86 -2.59 25.87
N GLY A 408 28.85 -1.78 25.49
CA GLY A 408 27.50 -1.81 26.06
C GLY A 408 27.32 -0.90 27.29
N ASN A 409 28.28 -0.04 27.62
CA ASN A 409 28.15 0.92 28.71
C ASN A 409 27.29 2.12 28.28
N ILE A 410 26.44 2.60 29.20
CA ILE A 410 25.59 3.76 28.94
C ILE A 410 26.45 5.04 28.95
N GLN A 411 26.45 5.75 27.82
CA GLN A 411 27.11 7.04 27.64
C GLN A 411 26.13 8.19 27.90
N ALA A 412 24.85 8.01 27.53
CA ALA A 412 23.78 8.95 27.81
C ALA A 412 22.46 8.21 28.00
N ALA A 413 21.59 8.77 28.83
CA ALA A 413 20.24 8.28 29.04
C ALA A 413 19.22 9.43 29.01
N SER A 414 18.05 9.20 28.45
CA SER A 414 17.01 10.21 28.35
C SER A 414 16.16 10.31 29.62
N ASP A 415 15.51 11.45 29.80
CA ASP A 415 14.31 11.49 30.60
C ASP A 415 13.22 10.59 29.97
N PRO A 416 12.28 10.06 30.78
CA PRO A 416 11.19 9.27 30.21
C PRO A 416 10.28 10.14 29.32
N ILE A 417 10.00 9.64 28.12
CA ILE A 417 8.98 10.19 27.22
C ILE A 417 7.66 9.57 27.68
N THR A 418 6.73 10.36 28.18
CA THR A 418 5.47 9.91 28.79
C THR A 418 4.24 10.19 27.93
N ASP A 419 4.41 10.90 26.84
CA ASP A 419 3.36 11.24 25.89
C ASP A 419 3.61 10.64 24.52
N THR A 420 2.55 10.37 23.77
CA THR A 420 2.64 9.99 22.36
C THR A 420 3.37 11.08 21.59
N ILE A 421 4.37 10.68 20.79
CA ILE A 421 5.29 11.60 20.15
C ILE A 421 5.53 11.18 18.68
N THR A 422 5.53 12.16 17.79
CA THR A 422 5.88 11.97 16.37
C THR A 422 7.15 12.73 16.09
N ASP A 423 8.22 11.99 15.76
CA ASP A 423 9.54 12.53 15.44
C ASP A 423 10.04 13.55 16.49
N GLY A 424 9.69 13.32 17.73
CA GLY A 424 9.99 14.21 18.84
C GLY A 424 11.41 14.04 19.36
N ARG A 425 12.02 15.16 19.72
CA ARG A 425 13.37 15.21 20.24
C ARG A 425 13.49 14.54 21.61
N VAL A 426 14.49 13.67 21.76
CA VAL A 426 14.86 13.06 23.03
C VAL A 426 15.55 14.11 23.93
N LYS A 427 15.07 14.25 25.17
CA LYS A 427 15.74 15.08 26.20
C LYS A 427 16.65 14.21 27.04
N TRP A 428 17.94 14.55 27.07
CA TRP A 428 18.93 13.79 27.83
C TRP A 428 18.93 14.22 29.29
N SER A 429 19.02 13.26 30.21
CA SER A 429 19.07 13.53 31.66
C SER A 429 20.36 14.22 32.03
N LYS A 430 20.31 15.18 32.95
CA LYS A 430 21.48 15.83 33.59
C LYS A 430 22.48 16.45 32.63
N SER A 431 22.03 17.21 31.63
CA SER A 431 22.90 17.98 30.72
C SER A 431 24.02 17.14 30.08
N GLN A 432 23.76 15.87 29.78
CA GLN A 432 24.75 15.00 29.12
C GLN A 432 25.04 15.52 27.72
N ASP A 433 26.30 15.69 27.41
CA ASP A 433 26.76 16.13 26.10
C ASP A 433 26.84 14.91 25.16
N VAL A 434 25.87 14.81 24.26
CA VAL A 434 25.87 13.77 23.20
C VAL A 434 26.58 14.23 21.92
N VAL A 435 26.93 15.52 21.83
CA VAL A 435 27.65 16.09 20.67
C VAL A 435 29.06 15.49 20.58
N GLY A 436 29.68 15.23 21.73
CA GLY A 436 30.99 14.56 21.81
C GLY A 436 31.02 13.13 21.25
N LEU A 437 29.86 12.51 21.02
CA LEU A 437 29.75 11.17 20.43
C LEU A 437 29.70 11.19 18.90
N ARG A 438 29.75 12.38 18.28
CA ARG A 438 29.67 12.49 16.81
C ARG A 438 30.82 11.75 16.13
N GLY A 439 30.47 10.87 15.19
CA GLY A 439 31.39 10.00 14.46
C GLY A 439 31.67 8.66 15.17
N GLU A 440 31.26 8.52 16.42
CA GLU A 440 31.45 7.27 17.16
C GLU A 440 30.47 6.16 16.73
N LYS A 441 30.89 4.92 16.91
CA LYS A 441 30.03 3.75 16.79
C LYS A 441 29.28 3.56 18.10
N ILE A 442 27.97 3.73 18.04
CA ILE A 442 27.08 3.60 19.20
C ILE A 442 25.98 2.57 18.93
N ARG A 443 25.27 2.16 19.98
CA ARG A 443 23.96 1.52 19.86
C ARG A 443 22.92 2.34 20.60
N LEU A 444 21.70 2.37 20.09
CA LEU A 444 20.56 2.94 20.79
C LEU A 444 19.80 1.81 21.48
N ARG A 445 19.47 2.00 22.75
CA ARG A 445 18.61 1.12 23.52
C ARG A 445 17.32 1.86 23.86
N PHE A 446 16.20 1.24 23.54
CA PHE A 446 14.86 1.74 23.86
C PHE A 446 14.23 0.81 24.89
N GLN A 447 13.83 1.36 26.04
CA GLN A 447 13.05 0.67 27.05
C GLN A 447 11.61 1.15 26.98
N LEU A 448 10.67 0.22 26.78
CA LEU A 448 9.28 0.48 26.54
C LEU A 448 8.43 -0.03 27.72
N ARG A 449 7.58 0.83 28.28
CA ARG A 449 6.52 0.48 29.21
C ARG A 449 5.20 0.97 28.66
N ASN A 450 4.23 0.08 28.45
CA ASN A 450 2.93 0.44 27.88
C ASN A 450 3.05 1.44 26.72
N ALA A 451 4.00 1.19 25.82
CA ALA A 451 4.35 2.05 24.69
C ALA A 451 4.74 1.21 23.48
N LYS A 452 4.60 1.79 22.29
CA LYS A 452 4.96 1.17 21.01
C LYS A 452 5.87 2.10 20.23
N LEU A 453 7.07 1.63 19.90
CA LEU A 453 8.08 2.36 19.14
C LEU A 453 7.97 2.02 17.66
N TYR A 454 7.86 3.03 16.79
CA TYR A 454 7.75 2.86 15.33
C TYR A 454 9.02 3.22 14.57
N SER A 455 9.67 4.33 14.97
CA SER A 455 10.87 4.81 14.30
C SER A 455 11.75 5.62 15.23
N PHE A 456 13.00 5.78 14.81
CA PHE A 456 13.94 6.74 15.39
C PHE A 456 14.74 7.41 14.28
N GLN A 457 15.35 8.55 14.61
CA GLN A 457 16.19 9.32 13.70
C GLN A 457 17.36 9.94 14.44
N ILE A 458 18.56 9.90 13.83
CA ILE A 458 19.73 10.65 14.30
C ILE A 458 19.82 11.93 13.46
N ARG A 459 19.75 13.10 14.10
CA ARG A 459 19.68 14.40 13.44
C ARG A 459 20.87 15.28 13.76
N ARG A 460 21.20 16.19 12.83
CA ARG A 460 21.97 17.38 13.10
C ARG A 460 21.02 18.53 13.41
N GLU A 461 21.26 19.26 14.48
CA GLU A 461 20.66 20.58 14.66
C GLU A 461 21.39 21.55 13.72
N LEU A 462 20.60 22.31 12.96
CA LEU A 462 21.10 23.37 12.09
C LEU A 462 21.45 24.61 12.93
#